data_156118773254990479d412b1553cd34c
#
_entry.id   156118773254990479d412b1553cd34c
#
_cell.length_a   1.000
_cell.length_b   1.000
_cell.length_c   1.000
_cell.angle_alpha   90.00
_cell.angle_beta   90.00
_cell.angle_gamma   90.00
#
_symmetry.space_group_name_H-M   'P 1'
#
loop_
_entity.id
_entity.type
_entity.pdbx_description
1 polymer ?
#
loop_
_entity_poly.entity_id
_entity_poly.type
_entity_poly.pdbx_seq_one_letter_code
_entity_poly.pdbx_strand_id
1 'polypeptide(L)'
;MQSVLVTGGAGFIGSNLTLELQRRHPEAWIVVMDDFRSGDFRNLEGFRGDFVAGNIAEVNIDKRFQEGAFDAIFHLASITDTTEQNQYRQVHDNVEGFRKLLQWAKSDQTPLVYASSAAVYGKTETVMGERCKPSPQNAYAFSKIQLDHLAGYYRKQYPAWNIVGLRYFNVYGPREAHKQHMASMVYQLYLQMKAGKKPRIFKNGEQKRDFVYVKDVVEATLSASVASVPGIYNVGSGASSSFNDVISRLNKALGLALDTEYFENPYAFYQNVTQADISNSREKLCYEPRFDLKDGIDDYVKWLLKSGET
;
A
#
# COMPACT_ATOMS: atom_id res chain seq x y z
N MET A 1 -15.45 1.62 -16.01
CA MET A 1 -14.97 0.32 -15.49
C MET A 1 -16.19 -0.50 -15.15
N GLN A 2 -16.39 -1.64 -15.82
CA GLN A 2 -17.57 -2.51 -15.64
C GLN A 2 -17.21 -3.81 -14.91
N SER A 3 -15.95 -4.25 -15.01
CA SER A 3 -15.46 -5.48 -14.39
C SER A 3 -14.04 -5.28 -13.84
N VAL A 4 -13.79 -5.70 -12.59
CA VAL A 4 -12.51 -5.45 -11.91
C VAL A 4 -12.11 -6.62 -11.03
N LEU A 5 -10.83 -7.01 -11.10
CA LEU A 5 -10.23 -7.96 -10.17
C LEU A 5 -9.32 -7.20 -9.18
N VAL A 6 -9.55 -7.38 -7.88
CA VAL A 6 -8.70 -6.86 -6.81
C VAL A 6 -8.12 -8.02 -6.01
N THR A 7 -6.84 -8.32 -6.16
CA THR A 7 -6.17 -9.31 -5.31
C THR A 7 -5.60 -8.63 -4.07
N GLY A 8 -5.68 -9.28 -2.91
CA GLY A 8 -5.36 -8.65 -1.63
C GLY A 8 -6.43 -7.64 -1.17
N GLY A 9 -7.69 -7.83 -1.65
CA GLY A 9 -8.76 -6.88 -1.40
C GLY A 9 -9.31 -6.88 0.02
N ALA A 10 -9.01 -7.88 0.85
CA ALA A 10 -9.32 -7.87 2.29
C ALA A 10 -8.22 -7.24 3.15
N GLY A 11 -7.09 -6.87 2.53
CA GLY A 11 -5.99 -6.15 3.19
C GLY A 11 -6.29 -4.66 3.37
N PHE A 12 -5.35 -3.95 3.98
CA PHE A 12 -5.47 -2.52 4.30
C PHE A 12 -5.78 -1.65 3.06
N ILE A 13 -4.84 -1.55 2.12
CA ILE A 13 -5.03 -0.72 0.92
C ILE A 13 -6.10 -1.32 0.01
N GLY A 14 -6.11 -2.65 -0.13
CA GLY A 14 -7.04 -3.36 -0.99
C GLY A 14 -8.51 -3.14 -0.65
N SER A 15 -8.85 -3.16 0.63
CA SER A 15 -10.24 -2.94 1.09
C SER A 15 -10.70 -1.50 0.88
N ASN A 16 -9.82 -0.51 1.12
CA ASN A 16 -10.12 0.88 0.81
C ASN A 16 -10.35 1.08 -0.69
N LEU A 17 -9.52 0.47 -1.55
CA LEU A 17 -9.68 0.50 -3.01
C LEU A 17 -10.98 -0.19 -3.44
N THR A 18 -11.25 -1.39 -2.93
CA THR A 18 -12.45 -2.19 -3.27
C THR A 18 -13.74 -1.43 -2.98
N LEU A 19 -13.85 -0.85 -1.78
CA LEU A 19 -15.03 -0.11 -1.37
C LEU A 19 -15.18 1.23 -2.14
N GLU A 20 -14.07 1.87 -2.49
CA GLU A 20 -14.11 3.07 -3.33
C GLU A 20 -14.49 2.75 -4.77
N LEU A 21 -14.01 1.62 -5.33
CA LEU A 21 -14.47 1.12 -6.64
C LEU A 21 -15.97 0.87 -6.64
N GLN A 22 -16.49 0.16 -5.63
CA GLN A 22 -17.94 -0.08 -5.48
C GLN A 22 -18.72 1.22 -5.37
N ARG A 23 -18.21 2.21 -4.63
CA ARG A 23 -18.87 3.52 -4.49
C ARG A 23 -18.94 4.30 -5.81
N ARG A 24 -17.84 4.27 -6.62
CA ARG A 24 -17.77 4.99 -7.90
C ARG A 24 -18.49 4.26 -9.03
N HIS A 25 -18.50 2.95 -8.98
CA HIS A 25 -19.04 2.06 -10.02
C HIS A 25 -20.02 1.06 -9.39
N PRO A 26 -21.20 1.49 -8.91
CA PRO A 26 -22.11 0.64 -8.13
C PRO A 26 -22.64 -0.58 -8.93
N GLU A 27 -22.64 -0.49 -10.26
CA GLU A 27 -23.05 -1.58 -11.17
C GLU A 27 -21.89 -2.43 -11.69
N ALA A 28 -20.67 -2.13 -11.29
CA ALA A 28 -19.51 -2.89 -11.75
C ALA A 28 -19.44 -4.27 -11.07
N TRP A 29 -19.06 -5.26 -11.84
CA TRP A 29 -18.70 -6.56 -11.31
C TRP A 29 -17.29 -6.50 -10.70
N ILE A 30 -17.23 -6.42 -9.37
CA ILE A 30 -15.97 -6.36 -8.63
C ILE A 30 -15.72 -7.72 -8.00
N VAL A 31 -14.61 -8.34 -8.33
CA VAL A 31 -14.15 -9.59 -7.74
C VAL A 31 -12.97 -9.29 -6.81
N VAL A 32 -13.10 -9.68 -5.55
CA VAL A 32 -12.00 -9.65 -4.58
C VAL A 32 -11.41 -11.05 -4.45
N MET A 33 -10.07 -11.15 -4.48
CA MET A 33 -9.36 -12.38 -4.17
C MET A 33 -8.42 -12.14 -2.99
N ASP A 34 -8.53 -12.96 -1.94
CA ASP A 34 -7.68 -12.86 -0.75
C ASP A 34 -7.60 -14.23 -0.06
N ASP A 35 -6.48 -14.55 0.57
CA ASP A 35 -6.29 -15.78 1.34
C ASP A 35 -6.43 -15.57 2.86
N PHE A 36 -6.73 -14.35 3.28
CA PHE A 36 -6.85 -13.90 4.68
C PHE A 36 -5.60 -14.13 5.54
N ARG A 37 -4.45 -14.38 4.94
CA ARG A 37 -3.19 -14.56 5.67
C ARG A 37 -2.78 -13.31 6.45
N SER A 38 -3.03 -12.16 5.86
CA SER A 38 -2.81 -10.84 6.45
C SER A 38 -3.96 -9.86 6.21
N GLY A 39 -5.02 -10.30 5.54
CA GLY A 39 -6.26 -9.57 5.38
C GLY A 39 -7.28 -9.94 6.45
N ASP A 40 -8.36 -9.16 6.55
CA ASP A 40 -9.47 -9.42 7.47
C ASP A 40 -10.79 -9.19 6.74
N PHE A 41 -11.72 -10.15 6.84
CA PHE A 41 -13.04 -10.03 6.20
C PHE A 41 -13.83 -8.81 6.68
N ARG A 42 -13.59 -8.35 7.92
CA ARG A 42 -14.24 -7.15 8.49
C ARG A 42 -13.89 -5.89 7.69
N ASN A 43 -12.74 -5.86 7.05
CA ASN A 43 -12.37 -4.75 6.16
C ASN A 43 -13.27 -4.62 4.93
N LEU A 44 -13.99 -5.70 4.58
CA LEU A 44 -14.94 -5.75 3.46
C LEU A 44 -16.39 -5.57 3.90
N GLU A 45 -16.64 -5.10 5.12
CA GLU A 45 -17.99 -4.77 5.55
C GLU A 45 -18.65 -3.78 4.57
N GLY A 46 -19.85 -4.14 4.08
CA GLY A 46 -20.58 -3.39 3.06
C GLY A 46 -20.17 -3.67 1.61
N PHE A 47 -19.19 -4.53 1.36
CA PHE A 47 -18.88 -5.02 0.02
C PHE A 47 -19.98 -5.94 -0.51
N ARG A 48 -20.35 -5.80 -1.80
CA ARG A 48 -21.47 -6.52 -2.45
C ARG A 48 -21.08 -7.26 -3.72
N GLY A 49 -19.78 -7.30 -4.06
CA GLY A 49 -19.27 -8.04 -5.21
C GLY A 49 -18.92 -9.49 -4.86
N ASP A 50 -18.24 -10.16 -5.77
CA ASP A 50 -17.83 -11.55 -5.62
C ASP A 50 -16.52 -11.67 -4.82
N PHE A 51 -16.40 -12.76 -4.07
CA PHE A 51 -15.21 -13.07 -3.29
C PHE A 51 -14.63 -14.44 -3.64
N VAL A 52 -13.32 -14.50 -3.88
CA VAL A 52 -12.55 -15.72 -4.09
C VAL A 52 -11.56 -15.90 -2.95
N ALA A 53 -11.83 -16.86 -2.05
CA ALA A 53 -10.88 -17.24 -1.02
C ALA A 53 -9.74 -18.06 -1.64
N GLY A 54 -8.51 -17.56 -1.59
CA GLY A 54 -7.36 -18.30 -2.10
C GLY A 54 -6.10 -17.48 -2.31
N ASN A 55 -4.96 -18.19 -2.23
CA ASN A 55 -3.65 -17.63 -2.51
C ASN A 55 -3.47 -17.51 -4.03
N ILE A 56 -3.26 -16.31 -4.55
CA ILE A 56 -3.06 -16.05 -5.98
C ILE A 56 -1.87 -16.82 -6.57
N ALA A 57 -0.85 -17.15 -5.77
CA ALA A 57 0.26 -17.97 -6.21
C ALA A 57 -0.14 -19.45 -6.47
N GLU A 58 -1.23 -19.92 -5.88
CA GLU A 58 -1.71 -21.31 -5.97
C GLU A 58 -2.96 -21.47 -6.84
N VAL A 59 -3.85 -20.47 -6.82
CA VAL A 59 -5.10 -20.49 -7.56
C VAL A 59 -4.84 -20.66 -9.06
N ASN A 60 -5.61 -21.58 -9.69
CA ASN A 60 -5.67 -21.68 -11.13
C ASN A 60 -6.68 -20.65 -11.66
N ILE A 61 -6.16 -19.50 -12.10
CA ILE A 61 -6.97 -18.37 -12.54
C ILE A 61 -7.73 -18.67 -13.83
N ASP A 62 -7.13 -19.44 -14.75
CA ASP A 62 -7.74 -19.84 -16.04
C ASP A 62 -9.00 -20.69 -15.87
N LYS A 63 -9.08 -21.46 -14.78
CA LYS A 63 -10.28 -22.25 -14.46
C LYS A 63 -11.41 -21.44 -13.84
N ARG A 64 -11.10 -20.24 -13.34
CA ARG A 64 -12.09 -19.40 -12.65
C ARG A 64 -12.64 -18.29 -13.52
N PHE A 65 -11.80 -17.71 -14.36
CA PHE A 65 -12.16 -16.56 -15.17
C PHE A 65 -11.68 -16.77 -16.60
N GLN A 66 -12.49 -16.34 -17.55
CA GLN A 66 -12.08 -16.29 -18.95
C GLN A 66 -11.06 -15.16 -19.15
N GLU A 67 -10.16 -15.30 -20.11
CA GLU A 67 -9.30 -14.22 -20.56
C GLU A 67 -10.17 -13.04 -21.01
N GLY A 68 -9.74 -11.79 -20.68
CA GLY A 68 -10.52 -10.59 -20.99
C GLY A 68 -11.76 -10.38 -20.11
N ALA A 69 -11.93 -11.14 -19.03
CA ALA A 69 -13.08 -10.99 -18.13
C ALA A 69 -13.11 -9.65 -17.39
N PHE A 70 -11.97 -8.96 -17.27
CA PHE A 70 -11.85 -7.74 -16.50
C PHE A 70 -11.34 -6.56 -17.31
N ASP A 71 -11.89 -5.38 -17.07
CA ASP A 71 -11.41 -4.11 -17.62
C ASP A 71 -10.11 -3.63 -16.94
N ALA A 72 -9.87 -4.05 -15.69
CA ALA A 72 -8.67 -3.73 -14.94
C ALA A 72 -8.37 -4.76 -13.83
N ILE A 73 -7.09 -4.93 -13.55
CA ILE A 73 -6.59 -5.78 -12.46
C ILE A 73 -5.78 -4.91 -11.49
N PHE A 74 -6.13 -4.97 -10.20
CA PHE A 74 -5.37 -4.36 -9.11
C PHE A 74 -4.72 -5.45 -8.25
N HIS A 75 -3.43 -5.62 -8.39
CA HIS A 75 -2.68 -6.64 -7.67
C HIS A 75 -2.03 -6.07 -6.40
N LEU A 76 -2.73 -6.22 -5.27
CA LEU A 76 -2.28 -5.76 -3.96
C LEU A 76 -1.95 -6.92 -3.01
N ALA A 77 -2.26 -8.16 -3.40
CA ALA A 77 -1.90 -9.36 -2.64
C ALA A 77 -0.40 -9.47 -2.46
N SER A 78 0.06 -9.55 -1.21
CA SER A 78 1.47 -9.68 -0.87
C SER A 78 1.65 -10.06 0.60
N ILE A 79 2.63 -10.88 0.91
CA ILE A 79 3.15 -11.01 2.27
C ILE A 79 4.00 -9.78 2.53
N THR A 80 3.50 -8.86 3.36
CA THR A 80 4.12 -7.54 3.62
C THR A 80 4.92 -7.48 4.91
N ASP A 81 4.89 -8.53 5.73
CA ASP A 81 5.63 -8.60 6.99
C ASP A 81 7.14 -8.60 6.71
N THR A 82 7.81 -7.54 7.13
CA THR A 82 9.26 -7.37 6.95
C THR A 82 10.07 -8.22 7.93
N THR A 83 9.41 -8.85 8.91
CA THR A 83 10.00 -9.75 9.91
C THR A 83 9.75 -11.22 9.61
N GLU A 84 9.08 -11.55 8.49
CA GLU A 84 8.82 -12.92 8.05
C GLU A 84 10.13 -13.71 7.94
N GLN A 85 10.22 -14.81 8.67
CA GLN A 85 11.40 -15.64 8.72
C GLN A 85 11.49 -16.61 7.53
N ASN A 86 10.36 -17.00 6.95
CA ASN A 86 10.33 -17.83 5.76
C ASN A 86 10.49 -16.98 4.49
N GLN A 87 11.76 -16.62 4.21
CA GLN A 87 12.11 -15.82 3.03
C GLN A 87 11.69 -16.48 1.71
N TYR A 88 11.79 -17.82 1.62
CA TYR A 88 11.35 -18.55 0.44
C TYR A 88 9.86 -18.31 0.17
N ARG A 89 9.01 -18.54 1.16
CA ARG A 89 7.56 -18.33 1.04
C ARG A 89 7.22 -16.90 0.68
N GLN A 90 7.85 -15.95 1.34
CA GLN A 90 7.61 -14.51 1.09
C GLN A 90 7.95 -14.12 -0.35
N VAL A 91 9.13 -14.53 -0.84
CA VAL A 91 9.55 -14.23 -2.22
C VAL A 91 8.73 -15.02 -3.23
N HIS A 92 8.54 -16.33 -3.00
CA HIS A 92 7.78 -17.20 -3.89
C HIS A 92 6.36 -16.70 -4.09
N ASP A 93 5.58 -16.55 -3.01
CA ASP A 93 4.16 -16.19 -3.12
C ASP A 93 3.98 -14.79 -3.74
N ASN A 94 4.80 -13.81 -3.33
CA ASN A 94 4.73 -12.48 -3.91
C ASN A 94 5.06 -12.46 -5.41
N VAL A 95 6.06 -13.22 -5.84
CA VAL A 95 6.52 -13.20 -7.24
C VAL A 95 5.66 -14.09 -8.13
N GLU A 96 5.32 -15.31 -7.69
CA GLU A 96 4.53 -16.25 -8.52
C GLU A 96 3.08 -15.79 -8.69
N GLY A 97 2.47 -15.19 -7.66
CA GLY A 97 1.14 -14.60 -7.79
C GLY A 97 1.10 -13.54 -8.90
N PHE A 98 2.09 -12.65 -8.92
CA PHE A 98 2.19 -11.62 -9.96
C PHE A 98 2.52 -12.21 -11.35
N ARG A 99 3.43 -13.18 -11.42
CA ARG A 99 3.78 -13.88 -12.67
C ARG A 99 2.56 -14.52 -13.32
N LYS A 100 1.74 -15.23 -12.53
CA LYS A 100 0.50 -15.86 -13.02
C LYS A 100 -0.48 -14.84 -13.59
N LEU A 101 -0.68 -13.71 -12.90
CA LEU A 101 -1.53 -12.64 -13.41
C LEU A 101 -1.02 -12.07 -14.73
N LEU A 102 0.28 -11.80 -14.84
CA LEU A 102 0.88 -11.32 -16.09
C LEU A 102 0.74 -12.35 -17.21
N GLN A 103 0.93 -13.64 -16.93
CA GLN A 103 0.77 -14.70 -17.91
C GLN A 103 -0.68 -14.84 -18.38
N TRP A 104 -1.62 -14.71 -17.47
CA TRP A 104 -3.04 -14.81 -17.77
C TRP A 104 -3.54 -13.59 -18.54
N ALA A 105 -3.21 -12.38 -18.12
CA ALA A 105 -3.71 -11.14 -18.72
C ALA A 105 -2.96 -10.69 -19.99
N LYS A 106 -1.92 -11.43 -20.44
CA LYS A 106 -1.09 -11.00 -21.59
C LYS A 106 -1.79 -11.07 -22.95
N SER A 107 -2.79 -11.95 -23.12
CA SER A 107 -3.48 -12.18 -24.40
C SER A 107 -4.36 -11.01 -24.77
N ASP A 108 -5.06 -10.44 -23.81
CA ASP A 108 -5.97 -9.31 -23.95
C ASP A 108 -5.38 -7.99 -23.48
N GLN A 109 -4.20 -8.05 -22.84
CA GLN A 109 -3.47 -6.90 -22.31
C GLN A 109 -4.31 -6.07 -21.33
N THR A 110 -5.12 -6.74 -20.48
CA THR A 110 -5.90 -6.09 -19.45
C THR A 110 -5.02 -5.16 -18.61
N PRO A 111 -5.37 -3.87 -18.45
CA PRO A 111 -4.64 -2.92 -17.61
C PRO A 111 -4.37 -3.50 -16.22
N LEU A 112 -3.09 -3.47 -15.79
CA LEU A 112 -2.65 -4.09 -14.55
C LEU A 112 -1.85 -3.12 -13.71
N VAL A 113 -2.38 -2.81 -12.52
CA VAL A 113 -1.72 -1.99 -11.50
C VAL A 113 -1.27 -2.89 -10.36
N TYR A 114 -0.01 -2.80 -9.95
CA TYR A 114 0.51 -3.62 -8.85
C TYR A 114 1.17 -2.78 -7.75
N ALA A 115 1.04 -3.27 -6.51
CA ALA A 115 1.70 -2.69 -5.36
C ALA A 115 3.20 -3.05 -5.34
N SER A 116 4.05 -2.07 -5.64
CA SER A 116 5.46 -2.06 -5.27
C SER A 116 5.63 -1.35 -3.93
N SER A 117 6.84 -0.96 -3.54
CA SER A 117 7.10 -0.37 -2.22
C SER A 117 8.32 0.54 -2.23
N ALA A 118 8.30 1.61 -1.44
CA ALA A 118 9.49 2.42 -1.15
C ALA A 118 10.61 1.64 -0.44
N ALA A 119 10.30 0.48 0.16
CA ALA A 119 11.30 -0.41 0.75
C ALA A 119 12.38 -0.87 -0.25
N VAL A 120 12.07 -0.85 -1.56
CA VAL A 120 13.04 -1.19 -2.62
C VAL A 120 14.25 -0.27 -2.65
N TYR A 121 14.11 0.98 -2.20
CA TYR A 121 15.21 1.95 -2.19
C TYR A 121 16.26 1.63 -1.12
N GLY A 122 15.89 0.96 -0.04
CA GLY A 122 16.80 0.62 1.05
C GLY A 122 17.39 1.86 1.72
N LYS A 123 18.71 1.84 1.93
CA LYS A 123 19.42 2.97 2.53
C LYS A 123 19.62 4.08 1.50
N THR A 124 19.04 5.24 1.76
CA THR A 124 19.35 6.47 1.03
C THR A 124 19.19 7.66 1.98
N GLU A 125 20.02 8.68 1.77
CA GLU A 125 19.97 9.96 2.51
C GLU A 125 19.35 11.07 1.66
N THR A 126 18.92 10.74 0.44
CA THR A 126 18.34 11.69 -0.52
C THR A 126 16.86 11.44 -0.74
N VAL A 127 16.19 12.38 -1.36
CA VAL A 127 14.83 12.22 -1.88
C VAL A 127 14.80 11.04 -2.86
N MET A 128 13.83 10.15 -2.70
CA MET A 128 13.74 8.88 -3.43
C MET A 128 12.99 9.07 -4.74
N GLY A 129 13.72 9.11 -5.85
CA GLY A 129 13.14 9.07 -7.20
C GLY A 129 13.19 7.67 -7.80
N GLU A 130 12.34 7.39 -8.79
CA GLU A 130 12.24 6.05 -9.41
C GLU A 130 13.52 5.62 -10.12
N ARG A 131 14.41 6.57 -10.46
CA ARG A 131 15.74 6.30 -11.06
C ARG A 131 16.79 5.91 -10.04
N CYS A 132 16.53 6.08 -8.74
CA CYS A 132 17.45 5.63 -7.70
C CYS A 132 17.68 4.12 -7.81
N LYS A 133 18.95 3.71 -7.72
CA LYS A 133 19.31 2.30 -7.76
C LYS A 133 18.68 1.56 -6.56
N PRO A 134 17.90 0.50 -6.78
CA PRO A 134 17.34 -0.29 -5.69
C PRO A 134 18.43 -0.92 -4.81
N SER A 135 18.18 -0.96 -3.50
CA SER A 135 19.09 -1.54 -2.49
C SER A 135 18.27 -2.25 -1.38
N PRO A 136 17.58 -3.37 -1.70
CA PRO A 136 16.68 -4.04 -0.76
C PRO A 136 17.44 -4.52 0.48
N GLN A 137 16.83 -4.35 1.66
CA GLN A 137 17.44 -4.73 2.94
C GLN A 137 16.78 -5.97 3.58
N ASN A 138 15.70 -6.48 2.98
CA ASN A 138 14.99 -7.68 3.43
C ASN A 138 14.31 -8.40 2.26
N ALA A 139 13.78 -9.61 2.52
CA ALA A 139 13.14 -10.46 1.52
C ALA A 139 11.89 -9.81 0.92
N TYR A 140 11.12 -9.03 1.71
CA TYR A 140 9.98 -8.28 1.22
C TYR A 140 10.40 -7.26 0.15
N ALA A 141 11.35 -6.39 0.46
CA ALA A 141 11.85 -5.39 -0.50
C ALA A 141 12.43 -6.06 -1.76
N PHE A 142 13.14 -7.18 -1.58
CA PHE A 142 13.66 -7.97 -2.69
C PHE A 142 12.53 -8.51 -3.57
N SER A 143 11.46 -9.07 -2.98
CA SER A 143 10.31 -9.55 -3.75
C SER A 143 9.67 -8.44 -4.57
N LYS A 144 9.54 -7.22 -4.03
CA LYS A 144 8.97 -6.06 -4.76
C LYS A 144 9.84 -5.63 -5.95
N ILE A 145 11.17 -5.71 -5.83
CA ILE A 145 12.07 -5.50 -6.97
C ILE A 145 11.85 -6.55 -8.06
N GLN A 146 11.60 -7.82 -7.69
CA GLN A 146 11.32 -8.86 -8.67
C GLN A 146 10.01 -8.59 -9.43
N LEU A 147 8.99 -8.02 -8.76
CA LEU A 147 7.77 -7.55 -9.45
C LEU A 147 8.10 -6.43 -10.45
N ASP A 148 8.90 -5.45 -10.03
CA ASP A 148 9.32 -4.34 -10.89
C ASP A 148 10.08 -4.85 -12.14
N HIS A 149 10.95 -5.86 -11.98
CA HIS A 149 11.68 -6.50 -13.08
C HIS A 149 10.76 -7.28 -14.02
N LEU A 150 9.83 -8.09 -13.47
CA LEU A 150 8.84 -8.81 -14.27
C LEU A 150 7.98 -7.85 -15.08
N ALA A 151 7.43 -6.83 -14.45
CA ALA A 151 6.67 -5.79 -15.16
C ALA A 151 7.49 -5.12 -16.25
N GLY A 152 8.76 -4.81 -15.98
CA GLY A 152 9.70 -4.25 -16.97
C GLY A 152 9.92 -5.17 -18.16
N TYR A 153 10.03 -6.49 -17.94
CA TYR A 153 10.13 -7.49 -19.00
C TYR A 153 8.88 -7.48 -19.88
N TYR A 154 7.69 -7.55 -19.28
CA TYR A 154 6.42 -7.59 -20.06
C TYR A 154 6.18 -6.27 -20.81
N ARG A 155 6.47 -5.10 -20.22
CA ARG A 155 6.37 -3.81 -20.93
C ARG A 155 7.28 -3.72 -22.15
N LYS A 156 8.46 -4.36 -22.14
CA LYS A 156 9.32 -4.44 -23.33
C LYS A 156 8.73 -5.33 -24.43
N GLN A 157 8.09 -6.45 -24.04
CA GLN A 157 7.46 -7.38 -25.00
C GLN A 157 6.13 -6.84 -25.55
N TYR A 158 5.38 -6.11 -24.73
CA TYR A 158 4.05 -5.60 -25.02
C TYR A 158 3.98 -4.09 -24.70
N PRO A 159 4.56 -3.21 -25.54
CA PRO A 159 4.68 -1.77 -25.23
C PRO A 159 3.35 -1.04 -25.06
N ALA A 160 2.26 -1.55 -25.67
CA ALA A 160 0.91 -0.99 -25.55
C ALA A 160 0.19 -1.41 -24.25
N TRP A 161 0.70 -2.44 -23.56
CA TRP A 161 0.05 -2.94 -22.35
C TRP A 161 0.28 -2.00 -21.16
N ASN A 162 -0.81 -1.49 -20.59
CA ASN A 162 -0.76 -0.64 -19.41
C ASN A 162 -0.45 -1.46 -18.15
N ILE A 163 0.85 -1.63 -17.84
CA ILE A 163 1.34 -2.25 -16.60
C ILE A 163 1.98 -1.16 -15.76
N VAL A 164 1.38 -0.82 -14.61
CA VAL A 164 1.85 0.23 -13.72
C VAL A 164 2.19 -0.31 -12.35
N GLY A 165 3.41 -0.05 -11.90
CA GLY A 165 3.87 -0.33 -10.54
C GLY A 165 3.82 0.92 -9.67
N LEU A 166 3.29 0.80 -8.46
CA LEU A 166 3.21 1.89 -7.51
C LEU A 166 4.08 1.61 -6.29
N ARG A 167 5.14 2.37 -6.10
CA ARG A 167 6.00 2.32 -4.92
C ARG A 167 5.36 3.14 -3.79
N TYR A 168 4.53 2.47 -2.99
CA TYR A 168 3.88 3.10 -1.84
C TYR A 168 4.89 3.43 -0.75
N PHE A 169 4.81 4.65 -0.22
CA PHE A 169 5.57 5.11 0.93
C PHE A 169 4.87 4.71 2.23
N ASN A 170 4.97 5.48 3.32
CA ASN A 170 4.43 5.09 4.62
C ASN A 170 2.92 5.37 4.68
N VAL A 171 2.15 4.42 4.17
CA VAL A 171 0.68 4.52 4.12
C VAL A 171 0.09 4.35 5.51
N TYR A 172 -0.89 5.20 5.86
CA TYR A 172 -1.69 5.10 7.07
C TYR A 172 -3.17 5.42 6.79
N GLY A 173 -4.07 4.95 7.67
CA GLY A 173 -5.49 5.28 7.54
C GLY A 173 -6.45 4.14 7.88
N PRO A 174 -7.75 4.31 7.61
CA PRO A 174 -8.81 3.35 7.89
C PRO A 174 -8.51 1.91 7.49
N ARG A 175 -8.95 0.94 8.30
CA ARG A 175 -8.87 -0.50 8.03
C ARG A 175 -7.45 -1.10 8.10
N GLU A 176 -6.55 -0.49 8.88
CA GLU A 176 -5.22 -1.07 9.09
C GLU A 176 -5.06 -1.85 10.41
N ALA A 177 -6.05 -1.84 11.31
CA ALA A 177 -5.98 -2.43 12.65
C ALA A 177 -5.63 -3.93 12.64
N HIS A 178 -6.16 -4.68 11.66
CA HIS A 178 -5.87 -6.11 11.50
C HIS A 178 -4.37 -6.42 11.33
N LYS A 179 -3.57 -5.45 10.91
CA LYS A 179 -2.11 -5.59 10.77
C LYS A 179 -1.37 -5.62 12.10
N GLN A 180 -2.05 -5.31 13.21
CA GLN A 180 -1.49 -5.35 14.57
C GLN A 180 -0.15 -4.58 14.66
N HIS A 181 0.95 -5.25 15.05
CA HIS A 181 2.29 -4.65 15.16
C HIS A 181 2.87 -4.17 13.82
N MET A 182 2.32 -4.61 12.68
CA MET A 182 2.69 -4.15 11.34
C MET A 182 1.84 -2.96 10.85
N ALA A 183 0.87 -2.50 11.65
CA ALA A 183 0.12 -1.29 11.34
C ALA A 183 1.03 -0.04 11.38
N SER A 184 0.59 1.04 10.77
CA SER A 184 1.37 2.29 10.73
C SER A 184 1.70 2.80 12.13
N MET A 185 2.79 3.54 12.26
CA MET A 185 3.12 4.20 13.53
C MET A 185 2.06 5.24 13.93
N VAL A 186 1.31 5.79 12.98
CA VAL A 186 0.17 6.68 13.29
C VAL A 186 -0.88 5.92 14.11
N TYR A 187 -1.24 4.71 13.67
CA TYR A 187 -2.21 3.87 14.39
C TYR A 187 -1.67 3.36 15.73
N GLN A 188 -0.44 2.89 15.77
CA GLN A 188 0.18 2.38 16.99
C GLN A 188 0.29 3.46 18.09
N LEU A 189 0.67 4.69 17.71
CA LEU A 189 0.72 5.82 18.63
C LEU A 189 -0.69 6.24 19.06
N TYR A 190 -1.67 6.26 18.13
CA TYR A 190 -3.07 6.50 18.46
C TYR A 190 -3.57 5.54 19.55
N LEU A 191 -3.31 4.22 19.42
CA LEU A 191 -3.74 3.23 20.42
C LEU A 191 -3.13 3.48 21.80
N GLN A 192 -1.84 3.84 21.87
CA GLN A 192 -1.18 4.17 23.14
C GLN A 192 -1.85 5.38 23.77
N MET A 193 -2.04 6.47 23.00
CA MET A 193 -2.58 7.72 23.48
C MET A 193 -4.06 7.60 23.88
N LYS A 194 -4.86 6.87 23.11
CA LYS A 194 -6.26 6.56 23.45
C LYS A 194 -6.39 5.78 24.77
N ALA A 195 -5.41 4.91 25.07
CA ALA A 195 -5.34 4.19 26.33
C ALA A 195 -4.79 5.03 27.49
N GLY A 196 -4.60 6.34 27.32
CA GLY A 196 -4.04 7.25 28.32
C GLY A 196 -2.54 7.05 28.61
N LYS A 197 -1.84 6.27 27.77
CA LYS A 197 -0.41 6.02 27.90
C LYS A 197 0.39 7.08 27.17
N LYS A 198 1.58 7.42 27.69
CA LYS A 198 2.55 8.26 26.98
C LYS A 198 2.95 7.57 25.67
N PRO A 199 2.89 8.26 24.50
CA PRO A 199 3.39 7.70 23.25
C PRO A 199 4.89 7.43 23.34
N ARG A 200 5.32 6.21 23.01
CA ARG A 200 6.71 5.77 23.10
C ARG A 200 7.38 5.77 21.74
N ILE A 201 8.50 6.48 21.62
CA ILE A 201 9.27 6.59 20.40
C ILE A 201 10.77 6.63 20.70
N PHE A 202 11.61 6.16 19.77
CA PHE A 202 13.05 6.19 19.94
C PHE A 202 13.71 7.37 19.19
N LYS A 203 15.02 7.59 19.45
CA LYS A 203 15.84 8.66 18.84
C LYS A 203 15.21 10.04 18.91
N ASN A 204 14.69 10.42 20.06
CA ASN A 204 14.07 11.72 20.30
C ASN A 204 12.93 12.09 19.30
N GLY A 205 12.42 11.11 18.53
CA GLY A 205 11.31 11.30 17.61
C GLY A 205 11.61 12.10 16.34
N GLU A 206 12.89 12.44 16.08
CA GLU A 206 13.30 13.31 14.97
C GLU A 206 13.47 12.60 13.63
N GLN A 207 13.42 11.27 13.60
CA GLN A 207 13.41 10.53 12.36
C GLN A 207 12.16 10.84 11.55
N LYS A 208 12.31 10.97 10.22
CA LYS A 208 11.25 11.44 9.32
C LYS A 208 10.77 10.37 8.36
N ARG A 209 9.49 10.40 8.05
CA ARG A 209 8.87 9.55 7.03
C ARG A 209 7.97 10.37 6.12
N ASP A 210 7.90 9.97 4.87
CA ASP A 210 6.85 10.40 3.98
C ASP A 210 5.59 9.61 4.33
N PHE A 211 4.74 10.20 5.16
CA PHE A 211 3.44 9.64 5.53
C PHE A 211 2.42 10.01 4.46
N VAL A 212 1.80 9.02 3.85
CA VAL A 212 0.78 9.21 2.83
C VAL A 212 -0.55 8.63 3.28
N TYR A 213 -1.62 9.41 3.16
CA TYR A 213 -2.95 8.98 3.57
C TYR A 213 -3.54 7.98 2.58
N VAL A 214 -4.20 6.93 3.09
CA VAL A 214 -4.70 5.83 2.26
C VAL A 214 -5.67 6.29 1.17
N LYS A 215 -6.44 7.36 1.40
CA LYS A 215 -7.34 7.91 0.37
C LYS A 215 -6.56 8.43 -0.84
N ASP A 216 -5.41 9.09 -0.64
CA ASP A 216 -4.55 9.54 -1.74
C ASP A 216 -3.90 8.36 -2.46
N VAL A 217 -3.54 7.30 -1.72
CA VAL A 217 -3.03 6.05 -2.30
C VAL A 217 -4.06 5.39 -3.20
N VAL A 218 -5.33 5.36 -2.77
CA VAL A 218 -6.45 4.84 -3.58
C VAL A 218 -6.63 5.66 -4.86
N GLU A 219 -6.60 7.00 -4.76
CA GLU A 219 -6.69 7.88 -5.95
C GLU A 219 -5.54 7.61 -6.94
N ALA A 220 -4.29 7.54 -6.46
CA ALA A 220 -3.15 7.20 -7.30
C ALA A 220 -3.32 5.83 -7.99
N THR A 221 -3.85 4.83 -7.24
CA THR A 221 -4.05 3.49 -7.75
C THR A 221 -5.12 3.44 -8.84
N LEU A 222 -6.21 4.17 -8.66
CA LEU A 222 -7.26 4.32 -9.67
C LEU A 222 -6.75 5.05 -10.92
N SER A 223 -6.03 6.16 -10.74
CA SER A 223 -5.43 6.91 -11.86
C SER A 223 -4.46 6.07 -12.67
N ALA A 224 -3.70 5.19 -12.01
CA ALA A 224 -2.75 4.30 -12.66
C ALA A 224 -3.41 3.30 -13.64
N SER A 225 -4.65 2.87 -13.38
CA SER A 225 -5.37 1.93 -14.26
C SER A 225 -5.74 2.51 -15.62
N VAL A 226 -5.82 3.83 -15.73
CA VAL A 226 -6.14 4.56 -16.97
C VAL A 226 -4.95 5.40 -17.47
N ALA A 227 -3.75 5.18 -16.92
CA ALA A 227 -2.56 5.90 -17.29
C ALA A 227 -2.16 5.64 -18.75
N SER A 228 -1.79 6.70 -19.46
CA SER A 228 -1.32 6.61 -20.85
C SER A 228 0.15 6.16 -20.97
N VAL A 229 0.89 6.22 -19.87
CA VAL A 229 2.32 5.88 -19.82
C VAL A 229 2.55 4.76 -18.81
N PRO A 230 2.75 3.51 -19.28
CA PRO A 230 3.13 2.39 -18.40
C PRO A 230 4.48 2.66 -17.71
N GLY A 231 4.60 2.29 -16.43
CA GLY A 231 5.83 2.60 -15.71
C GLY A 231 5.82 2.18 -14.26
N ILE A 232 6.80 2.69 -13.52
CA ILE A 232 6.87 2.60 -12.06
C ILE A 232 6.83 4.02 -11.52
N TYR A 233 6.00 4.24 -10.50
CA TYR A 233 5.75 5.57 -9.95
C TYR A 233 5.75 5.55 -8.42
N ASN A 234 6.29 6.59 -7.83
CA ASN A 234 6.22 6.79 -6.39
C ASN A 234 4.84 7.30 -5.97
N VAL A 235 4.32 6.76 -4.88
CA VAL A 235 3.08 7.24 -4.25
C VAL A 235 3.37 7.56 -2.78
N GLY A 236 3.60 8.83 -2.54
CA GLY A 236 3.87 9.45 -1.25
C GLY A 236 3.19 10.80 -1.17
N SER A 237 3.36 11.52 -0.07
CA SER A 237 2.92 12.91 0.05
C SER A 237 3.89 13.91 -0.61
N GLY A 238 5.14 13.46 -0.87
CA GLY A 238 6.22 14.33 -1.34
C GLY A 238 6.86 15.16 -0.21
N ALA A 239 6.37 15.01 1.02
CA ALA A 239 6.89 15.69 2.20
C ALA A 239 7.27 14.69 3.30
N SER A 240 8.33 14.98 4.05
CA SER A 240 8.72 14.16 5.20
C SER A 240 8.34 14.84 6.51
N SER A 241 7.73 14.08 7.42
CA SER A 241 7.36 14.54 8.77
C SER A 241 8.00 13.67 9.84
N SER A 242 8.33 14.27 10.98
CA SER A 242 8.90 13.56 12.13
C SER A 242 7.84 12.77 12.90
N PHE A 243 8.26 11.81 13.71
CA PHE A 243 7.32 11.15 14.63
C PHE A 243 6.82 12.10 15.72
N ASN A 244 7.60 13.12 16.08
CA ASN A 244 7.14 14.19 16.97
C ASN A 244 5.98 14.97 16.33
N ASP A 245 6.02 15.23 15.01
CA ASP A 245 4.91 15.86 14.30
C ASP A 245 3.65 14.98 14.38
N VAL A 246 3.79 13.67 14.20
CA VAL A 246 2.67 12.70 14.32
C VAL A 246 2.06 12.78 15.73
N ILE A 247 2.89 12.72 16.79
CA ILE A 247 2.42 12.76 18.17
C ILE A 247 1.72 14.10 18.47
N SER A 248 2.31 15.21 18.02
CA SER A 248 1.71 16.54 18.18
C SER A 248 0.32 16.63 17.53
N ARG A 249 0.18 16.07 16.31
CA ARG A 249 -1.10 16.03 15.59
C ARG A 249 -2.13 15.13 16.27
N LEU A 250 -1.71 13.95 16.73
CA LEU A 250 -2.58 13.04 17.48
C LEU A 250 -3.05 13.66 18.81
N ASN A 251 -2.16 14.32 19.57
CA ASN A 251 -2.54 15.06 20.77
C ASN A 251 -3.66 16.07 20.47
N LYS A 252 -3.49 16.86 19.40
CA LYS A 252 -4.47 17.85 18.99
C LYS A 252 -5.80 17.22 18.55
N ALA A 253 -5.75 16.18 17.72
CA ALA A 253 -6.94 15.51 17.19
C ALA A 253 -7.75 14.79 18.28
N LEU A 254 -7.07 14.29 19.32
CA LEU A 254 -7.70 13.62 20.48
C LEU A 254 -8.06 14.58 21.62
N GLY A 255 -7.69 15.85 21.55
CA GLY A 255 -7.87 16.80 22.65
C GLY A 255 -7.01 16.46 23.88
N LEU A 256 -5.83 15.86 23.66
CA LEU A 256 -4.89 15.43 24.70
C LEU A 256 -3.65 16.32 24.73
N ALA A 257 -2.87 16.21 25.80
CA ALA A 257 -1.58 16.87 26.00
C ALA A 257 -0.59 15.89 26.67
N LEU A 258 -0.44 14.71 26.10
CA LEU A 258 0.45 13.67 26.62
C LEU A 258 1.89 13.94 26.23
N ASP A 259 2.79 13.87 27.22
CA ASP A 259 4.24 13.90 26.97
C ASP A 259 4.71 12.63 26.25
N THR A 260 5.76 12.77 25.46
CA THR A 260 6.40 11.64 24.79
C THR A 260 7.40 10.94 25.70
N GLU A 261 7.38 9.62 25.72
CA GLU A 261 8.43 8.80 26.33
C GLU A 261 9.45 8.40 25.26
N TYR A 262 10.70 8.84 25.42
CA TYR A 262 11.78 8.50 24.51
C TYR A 262 12.59 7.33 25.04
N PHE A 263 13.04 6.43 24.13
CA PHE A 263 13.91 5.29 24.47
C PHE A 263 15.01 5.10 23.43
N GLU A 264 16.05 4.33 23.81
CA GLU A 264 17.16 4.05 22.91
C GLU A 264 16.73 3.19 21.72
N ASN A 265 17.35 3.43 20.57
CA ASN A 265 17.04 2.71 19.34
C ASN A 265 17.43 1.22 19.45
N PRO A 266 16.47 0.28 19.43
CA PRO A 266 16.77 -1.14 19.53
C PRO A 266 17.29 -1.77 18.21
N TYR A 267 17.24 -1.04 17.10
CA TYR A 267 17.58 -1.55 15.79
C TYR A 267 19.00 -1.21 15.40
N ALA A 268 19.77 -2.23 14.99
CA ALA A 268 21.13 -2.03 14.46
C ALA A 268 21.14 -1.20 13.16
N PHE A 269 20.04 -1.26 12.42
CA PHE A 269 19.81 -0.49 11.19
C PHE A 269 18.48 0.23 11.24
N TYR A 270 18.49 1.54 11.00
CA TYR A 270 17.29 2.35 10.88
C TYR A 270 17.50 3.52 9.90
N GLN A 271 16.52 3.70 9.02
CA GLN A 271 16.52 4.80 8.04
C GLN A 271 16.06 6.10 8.71
N ASN A 272 16.88 7.14 8.66
CA ASN A 272 16.55 8.40 9.35
C ASN A 272 15.50 9.22 8.61
N VAL A 273 15.52 9.24 7.28
CA VAL A 273 14.58 10.02 6.46
C VAL A 273 14.09 9.19 5.29
N THR A 274 12.79 9.26 5.02
CA THR A 274 12.20 8.85 3.73
C THR A 274 11.38 9.98 3.17
N GLN A 275 11.55 10.29 1.89
CA GLN A 275 10.76 11.28 1.16
C GLN A 275 10.66 10.87 -0.30
N ALA A 276 9.44 10.86 -0.84
CA ALA A 276 9.18 10.56 -2.24
C ALA A 276 9.48 11.78 -3.12
N ASP A 277 10.17 11.55 -4.24
CA ASP A 277 10.01 12.40 -5.41
C ASP A 277 8.75 11.92 -6.15
N ILE A 278 7.71 12.75 -6.15
CA ILE A 278 6.43 12.45 -6.80
C ILE A 278 6.25 13.18 -8.14
N SER A 279 7.32 13.77 -8.68
CA SER A 279 7.25 14.56 -9.92
C SER A 279 6.73 13.75 -11.10
N ASN A 280 7.21 12.49 -11.25
CA ASN A 280 6.73 11.60 -12.31
C ASN A 280 5.26 11.21 -12.12
N SER A 281 4.83 10.94 -10.89
CA SER A 281 3.43 10.59 -10.57
C SER A 281 2.50 11.77 -10.85
N ARG A 282 2.92 12.99 -10.53
CA ARG A 282 2.19 14.22 -10.87
C ARG A 282 2.03 14.37 -12.37
N GLU A 283 3.13 14.26 -13.12
CA GLU A 283 3.13 14.47 -14.57
C GLU A 283 2.37 13.37 -15.33
N LYS A 284 2.59 12.09 -14.97
CA LYS A 284 2.12 10.96 -15.78
C LYS A 284 0.82 10.32 -15.30
N LEU A 285 0.52 10.42 -13.99
CA LEU A 285 -0.70 9.87 -13.39
C LEU A 285 -1.70 10.96 -12.96
N CYS A 286 -1.35 12.26 -13.14
CA CYS A 286 -2.12 13.37 -12.57
C CYS A 286 -2.34 13.21 -11.05
N TYR A 287 -1.37 12.57 -10.37
CA TYR A 287 -1.44 12.32 -8.94
C TYR A 287 -1.07 13.58 -8.15
N GLU A 288 -2.00 14.07 -7.34
CA GLU A 288 -1.77 15.16 -6.40
C GLU A 288 -2.34 14.73 -5.04
N PRO A 289 -1.48 14.50 -4.03
CA PRO A 289 -1.96 14.17 -2.69
C PRO A 289 -2.77 15.34 -2.12
N ARG A 290 -3.97 15.04 -1.61
CA ARG A 290 -4.92 16.04 -1.09
C ARG A 290 -4.81 16.22 0.42
N PHE A 291 -4.25 15.24 1.10
CA PHE A 291 -4.14 15.22 2.55
C PHE A 291 -2.68 15.47 2.95
N ASP A 292 -2.43 16.57 3.63
CA ASP A 292 -1.21 16.71 4.41
C ASP A 292 -1.29 15.83 5.68
N LEU A 293 -0.21 15.76 6.45
CA LEU A 293 -0.18 14.95 7.68
C LEU A 293 -1.27 15.35 8.67
N LYS A 294 -1.56 16.66 8.79
CA LYS A 294 -2.58 17.16 9.70
C LYS A 294 -3.97 16.71 9.28
N ASP A 295 -4.35 16.97 8.04
CA ASP A 295 -5.69 16.70 7.55
C ASP A 295 -5.96 15.19 7.46
N GLY A 296 -4.95 14.39 7.10
CA GLY A 296 -5.03 12.93 7.11
C GLY A 296 -5.21 12.35 8.52
N ILE A 297 -4.46 12.85 9.53
CA ILE A 297 -4.63 12.39 10.92
C ILE A 297 -6.01 12.82 11.46
N ASP A 298 -6.44 14.05 11.19
CA ASP A 298 -7.75 14.54 11.65
C ASP A 298 -8.90 13.70 11.08
N ASP A 299 -8.86 13.35 9.79
CA ASP A 299 -9.86 12.49 9.15
C ASP A 299 -9.79 11.05 9.68
N TYR A 300 -8.57 10.52 9.88
CA TYR A 300 -8.38 9.17 10.38
C TYR A 300 -8.86 9.02 11.84
N VAL A 301 -8.53 9.95 12.72
CA VAL A 301 -8.99 9.93 14.12
C VAL A 301 -10.52 10.02 14.20
N LYS A 302 -11.17 10.87 13.38
CA LYS A 302 -12.64 10.91 13.29
C LYS A 302 -13.22 9.55 12.90
N TRP A 303 -12.59 8.89 11.92
CA TRP A 303 -13.04 7.56 11.49
C TRP A 303 -12.86 6.51 12.60
N LEU A 304 -11.69 6.47 13.27
CA LEU A 304 -11.41 5.55 14.38
C LEU A 304 -12.37 5.71 15.55
N LEU A 305 -12.73 6.96 15.89
CA LEU A 305 -13.70 7.23 16.96
C LEU A 305 -15.12 6.79 16.59
N LYS A 306 -15.47 6.84 15.29
CA LYS A 306 -16.79 6.44 14.80
C LYS A 306 -16.91 4.93 14.60
N SER A 307 -15.91 4.28 14.06
CA SER A 307 -15.92 2.83 13.77
C SER A 307 -15.75 1.98 15.03
N GLY A 308 -15.16 2.54 16.09
CA GLY A 308 -14.80 1.77 17.28
C GLY A 308 -13.64 0.79 17.05
N GLU A 309 -12.94 0.90 15.93
CA GLU A 309 -11.80 0.04 15.61
C GLU A 309 -10.65 0.29 16.59
N THR A 310 -10.28 -0.75 17.38
CA THR A 310 -9.24 -0.69 18.41
C THR A 310 -8.42 -1.98 18.39
#